data_c9cdd276a138a1e98f52a8bfd0230602
#
_entry.id   c9cdd276a138a1e98f52a8bfd0230602
#
_cell.length_a   1.000
_cell.length_b   1.000
_cell.length_c   1.000
_cell.angle_alpha   90.00
_cell.angle_beta   90.00
_cell.angle_gamma   90.00
#
_symmetry.space_group_name_H-M   'P 1'
#
loop_
_entity.id
_entity.type
_entity.pdbx_description
1 polymer ?
#
loop_
_entity_poly.entity_id
_entity_poly.type
_entity_poly.pdbx_seq_one_letter_code
_entity_poly.pdbx_strand_id
1 'polypeptide(L)'
;MSEQLSPQAQNRGVTLSPSVEIRIENLYKSFGSHHVLDGINLEVHRGEMIAIVGGSGSGKTTLLRHIIGLDQPDRGRVLLADHESEGSLLVDLATLDAVGMARLQRHWAVVFQGNALLLGQTVGYNIALPLREVQGLDESTIHSKQYEVVREVALDPDKDLDLTIDQLSGGMAKRVAIARALALDPILLLYDEPTTGLDPQIADQIQDLIGSVHQRTTSSGLARTSLLITHDKDMLYRLEPRIIMLDSGRILFDGTYETFRHSNSPVIQPYFELMPKLHQRLEGSVDPAAQQAPS
;
A
#
# COMPACT_ATOMS: atom_id res chain seq x y z
N MET A 1 -2.05 -13.39 65.49
CA MET A 1 -1.20 -12.47 64.68
C MET A 1 -1.12 -13.09 63.30
N SER A 2 -1.96 -12.61 62.43
CA SER A 2 -2.10 -13.11 61.05
C SER A 2 -1.69 -11.98 60.10
N GLU A 3 -0.53 -12.07 59.49
CA GLU A 3 -0.05 -11.15 58.49
C GLU A 3 -0.77 -11.41 57.16
N GLN A 4 -1.52 -10.43 56.73
CA GLN A 4 -2.11 -10.40 55.39
C GLN A 4 -1.04 -9.90 54.39
N LEU A 5 -0.61 -10.76 53.50
CA LEU A 5 0.19 -10.42 52.32
C LEU A 5 -0.76 -10.00 51.21
N SER A 6 -0.70 -8.75 50.80
CA SER A 6 -1.37 -8.20 49.61
C SER A 6 -0.66 -8.67 48.34
N PRO A 7 -1.36 -9.16 47.30
CA PRO A 7 -0.76 -9.41 45.99
C PRO A 7 -0.88 -8.15 45.16
N GLN A 8 0.13 -7.30 45.09
CA GLN A 8 0.31 -6.36 44.02
C GLN A 8 1.01 -7.08 42.88
N ALA A 9 0.23 -7.75 42.04
CA ALA A 9 0.68 -8.16 40.70
C ALA A 9 0.78 -6.94 39.83
N GLN A 10 1.98 -6.42 39.67
CA GLN A 10 2.32 -5.42 38.66
C GLN A 10 2.11 -6.07 37.28
N ASN A 11 1.02 -5.66 36.61
CA ASN A 11 0.77 -5.93 35.21
C ASN A 11 1.80 -5.11 34.39
N ARG A 12 3.00 -5.65 34.18
CA ARG A 12 3.97 -5.14 33.23
C ARG A 12 3.40 -5.43 31.85
N GLY A 13 2.80 -4.43 31.25
CA GLY A 13 2.41 -4.49 29.84
C GLY A 13 3.63 -4.90 29.03
N VAL A 14 3.61 -6.11 28.50
CA VAL A 14 4.53 -6.57 27.47
C VAL A 14 4.18 -5.78 26.22
N THR A 15 4.95 -4.76 25.94
CA THR A 15 4.91 -4.09 24.63
C THR A 15 5.45 -5.12 23.64
N LEU A 16 4.55 -5.84 22.96
CA LEU A 16 4.92 -6.70 21.87
C LEU A 16 5.57 -5.80 20.81
N SER A 17 6.83 -6.04 20.48
CA SER A 17 7.47 -5.41 19.35
C SER A 17 6.61 -5.65 18.12
N PRO A 18 6.36 -4.62 17.26
CA PRO A 18 5.57 -4.82 16.05
C PRO A 18 6.17 -5.97 15.24
N SER A 19 5.31 -6.90 14.82
CA SER A 19 5.77 -8.04 14.01
C SER A 19 6.21 -7.54 12.63
N VAL A 20 7.32 -8.06 12.12
CA VAL A 20 7.85 -7.73 10.80
C VAL A 20 6.92 -8.32 9.74
N GLU A 21 6.53 -7.50 8.77
CA GLU A 21 5.68 -7.88 7.64
C GLU A 21 6.52 -8.19 6.39
N ILE A 22 7.53 -7.34 6.12
CA ILE A 22 8.48 -7.50 5.01
C ILE A 22 9.88 -7.34 5.57
N ARG A 23 10.80 -8.25 5.22
CA ARG A 23 12.23 -8.07 5.43
C ARG A 23 13.00 -8.35 4.16
N ILE A 24 13.84 -7.41 3.77
CA ILE A 24 14.73 -7.52 2.62
C ILE A 24 16.16 -7.48 3.13
N GLU A 25 16.96 -8.46 2.74
CA GLU A 25 18.33 -8.61 3.20
C GLU A 25 19.30 -8.67 2.03
N ASN A 26 20.17 -7.66 1.92
CA ASN A 26 21.24 -7.57 0.94
C ASN A 26 20.77 -7.89 -0.49
N LEU A 27 19.67 -7.29 -0.93
CA LEU A 27 19.06 -7.56 -2.22
C LEU A 27 19.84 -6.89 -3.35
N TYR A 28 20.30 -7.71 -4.30
CA TYR A 28 20.98 -7.29 -5.52
C TYR A 28 20.22 -7.76 -6.75
N LYS A 29 20.09 -6.89 -7.76
CA LYS A 29 19.51 -7.23 -9.06
C LYS A 29 20.15 -6.46 -10.18
N SER A 30 20.50 -7.20 -11.26
CA SER A 30 21.05 -6.64 -12.50
C SER A 30 20.30 -7.19 -13.71
N PHE A 31 20.23 -6.40 -14.76
CA PHE A 31 19.75 -6.81 -16.08
C PHE A 31 20.88 -6.57 -17.09
N GLY A 32 21.53 -7.64 -17.51
CA GLY A 32 22.78 -7.57 -18.27
C GLY A 32 23.88 -6.87 -17.47
N SER A 33 24.47 -5.79 -18.01
CA SER A 33 25.48 -4.98 -17.32
C SER A 33 24.91 -3.89 -16.43
N HIS A 34 23.58 -3.71 -16.41
CA HIS A 34 22.95 -2.63 -15.64
C HIS A 34 22.54 -3.11 -14.25
N HIS A 35 23.19 -2.56 -13.22
CA HIS A 35 22.84 -2.80 -11.81
C HIS A 35 21.63 -1.94 -11.45
N VAL A 36 20.53 -2.58 -11.04
CA VAL A 36 19.26 -1.90 -10.73
C VAL A 36 19.01 -1.84 -9.23
N LEU A 37 19.35 -2.90 -8.49
CA LEU A 37 19.32 -2.92 -7.03
C LEU A 37 20.70 -3.31 -6.52
N ASP A 38 21.23 -2.58 -5.53
CA ASP A 38 22.58 -2.71 -5.05
C ASP A 38 22.64 -2.73 -3.52
N GLY A 39 22.37 -3.90 -2.94
CA GLY A 39 22.47 -4.13 -1.50
C GLY A 39 21.34 -3.53 -0.69
N ILE A 40 20.10 -3.61 -1.17
CA ILE A 40 18.91 -3.12 -0.45
C ILE A 40 18.72 -3.93 0.83
N ASN A 41 18.60 -3.23 1.95
CA ASN A 41 18.15 -3.75 3.24
C ASN A 41 16.95 -2.91 3.69
N LEU A 42 15.83 -3.56 3.99
CA LEU A 42 14.59 -2.89 4.41
C LEU A 42 13.80 -3.78 5.33
N GLU A 43 13.25 -3.20 6.38
CA GLU A 43 12.30 -3.87 7.26
C GLU A 43 11.04 -3.02 7.38
N VAL A 44 9.88 -3.65 7.16
CA VAL A 44 8.55 -3.03 7.27
C VAL A 44 7.77 -3.79 8.33
N HIS A 45 7.20 -3.08 9.28
CA HIS A 45 6.41 -3.68 10.35
C HIS A 45 4.92 -3.67 10.02
N ARG A 46 4.18 -4.61 10.58
CA ARG A 46 2.73 -4.67 10.42
C ARG A 46 2.08 -3.40 10.93
N GLY A 47 1.13 -2.87 10.13
CA GLY A 47 0.46 -1.62 10.42
C GLY A 47 1.23 -0.38 10.01
N GLU A 48 2.44 -0.50 9.44
CA GLU A 48 3.13 0.66 8.86
C GLU A 48 2.54 1.05 7.50
N MET A 49 2.53 2.35 7.24
CA MET A 49 2.41 2.90 5.89
C MET A 49 3.78 3.42 5.47
N ILE A 50 4.32 2.86 4.39
CA ILE A 50 5.59 3.32 3.81
C ILE A 50 5.38 3.83 2.38
N ALA A 51 6.18 4.81 1.97
CA ALA A 51 6.24 5.27 0.58
C ALA A 51 7.65 5.11 0.03
N ILE A 52 7.78 4.37 -1.07
CA ILE A 52 9.02 4.26 -1.84
C ILE A 52 9.02 5.35 -2.90
N VAL A 53 9.95 6.27 -2.78
CA VAL A 53 10.13 7.42 -3.68
C VAL A 53 11.49 7.35 -4.37
N GLY A 54 11.71 8.15 -5.41
CA GLY A 54 12.97 8.20 -6.14
C GLY A 54 12.78 8.54 -7.61
N GLY A 55 13.84 8.92 -8.29
CA GLY A 55 13.82 9.28 -9.71
C GLY A 55 13.42 8.12 -10.62
N SER A 56 13.17 8.44 -11.91
CA SER A 56 12.96 7.39 -12.92
C SER A 56 14.20 6.50 -13.01
N GLY A 57 14.01 5.19 -13.08
CA GLY A 57 15.11 4.22 -13.13
C GLY A 57 15.81 3.94 -11.80
N SER A 58 15.37 4.50 -10.66
CA SER A 58 16.00 4.26 -9.35
C SER A 58 15.81 2.83 -8.80
N GLY A 59 14.96 1.99 -9.43
CA GLY A 59 14.74 0.61 -9.03
C GLY A 59 13.42 0.32 -8.30
N LYS A 60 12.52 1.32 -8.12
CA LYS A 60 11.25 1.17 -7.37
C LYS A 60 10.37 0.00 -7.85
N THR A 61 10.08 -0.01 -9.16
CA THR A 61 9.27 -1.09 -9.76
C THR A 61 9.96 -2.44 -9.68
N THR A 62 11.28 -2.48 -9.82
CA THR A 62 12.07 -3.71 -9.66
C THR A 62 11.98 -4.19 -8.21
N LEU A 63 12.12 -3.30 -7.22
CA LEU A 63 11.97 -3.65 -5.81
C LEU A 63 10.57 -4.20 -5.51
N LEU A 64 9.50 -3.52 -6.02
CA LEU A 64 8.13 -4.01 -5.89
C LEU A 64 7.99 -5.43 -6.45
N ARG A 65 8.50 -5.68 -7.66
CA ARG A 65 8.42 -7.01 -8.32
C ARG A 65 9.08 -8.11 -7.49
N HIS A 66 10.17 -7.81 -6.78
CA HIS A 66 10.80 -8.75 -5.85
C HIS A 66 9.94 -8.98 -4.60
N ILE A 67 9.32 -7.93 -4.04
CA ILE A 67 8.43 -8.04 -2.87
C ILE A 67 7.23 -8.94 -3.17
N ILE A 68 6.67 -8.84 -4.38
CA ILE A 68 5.51 -9.65 -4.78
C ILE A 68 5.90 -11.01 -5.43
N GLY A 69 7.19 -11.35 -5.44
CA GLY A 69 7.68 -12.63 -5.94
C GLY A 69 7.63 -12.82 -7.46
N LEU A 70 7.47 -11.72 -8.24
CA LEU A 70 7.50 -11.78 -9.71
C LEU A 70 8.92 -11.87 -10.28
N ASP A 71 9.91 -11.35 -9.56
CA ASP A 71 11.32 -11.44 -9.94
C ASP A 71 12.12 -12.12 -8.82
N GLN A 72 13.15 -12.85 -9.20
CA GLN A 72 14.11 -13.43 -8.25
C GLN A 72 15.37 -12.56 -8.15
N PRO A 73 15.92 -12.36 -6.95
CA PRO A 73 17.15 -11.63 -6.76
C PRO A 73 18.36 -12.38 -7.31
N ASP A 74 19.41 -11.66 -7.72
CA ASP A 74 20.69 -12.25 -8.05
C ASP A 74 21.46 -12.66 -6.78
N ARG A 75 21.26 -11.88 -5.68
CA ARG A 75 21.75 -12.15 -4.33
C ARG A 75 20.81 -11.56 -3.30
N GLY A 76 20.92 -12.06 -2.08
CA GLY A 76 20.08 -11.58 -0.97
C GLY A 76 18.76 -12.33 -0.88
N ARG A 77 17.85 -11.82 -0.05
CA ARG A 77 16.57 -12.49 0.24
C ARG A 77 15.45 -11.48 0.40
N VAL A 78 14.25 -11.90 0.07
CA VAL A 78 12.99 -11.20 0.37
C VAL A 78 12.14 -12.14 1.20
N LEU A 79 11.84 -11.74 2.42
CA LEU A 79 11.04 -12.51 3.36
C LEU A 79 9.72 -11.77 3.62
N LEU A 80 8.61 -12.50 3.59
CA LEU A 80 7.29 -12.01 3.96
C LEU A 80 6.74 -12.80 5.14
N ALA A 81 5.88 -12.15 5.93
CA ALA A 81 5.18 -12.81 7.02
C ALA A 81 4.17 -13.82 6.48
N ASP A 82 4.26 -15.05 6.96
CA ASP A 82 3.27 -16.10 6.71
C ASP A 82 2.23 -16.09 7.82
N HIS A 83 1.09 -15.49 7.55
CA HIS A 83 0.00 -15.31 8.52
C HIS A 83 -0.76 -16.60 8.86
N GLU A 84 -0.54 -17.67 8.12
CA GLU A 84 -1.10 -18.99 8.43
C GLU A 84 -0.15 -19.82 9.31
N SER A 85 1.10 -19.38 9.49
CA SER A 85 2.03 -19.99 10.42
C SER A 85 1.83 -19.48 11.85
N GLU A 86 2.12 -20.32 12.83
CA GLU A 86 2.12 -19.92 14.24
C GLU A 86 3.15 -18.80 14.49
N GLY A 87 2.69 -17.67 15.01
CA GLY A 87 3.54 -16.50 15.26
C GLY A 87 3.89 -15.67 14.02
N SER A 88 3.26 -15.90 12.87
CA SER A 88 3.53 -15.18 11.60
C SER A 88 5.03 -15.16 11.26
N LEU A 89 5.60 -16.33 11.03
CA LEU A 89 7.03 -16.50 10.70
C LEU A 89 7.36 -15.83 9.36
N LEU A 90 8.56 -15.25 9.26
CA LEU A 90 9.08 -14.75 7.99
C LEU A 90 9.55 -15.91 7.11
N VAL A 91 9.05 -15.96 5.88
CA VAL A 91 9.37 -16.99 4.90
C VAL A 91 10.07 -16.36 3.69
N ASP A 92 11.19 -16.95 3.29
CA ASP A 92 11.94 -16.52 2.11
C ASP A 92 11.20 -16.93 0.84
N LEU A 93 10.82 -15.94 0.01
CA LEU A 93 10.07 -16.15 -1.24
C LEU A 93 10.79 -17.09 -2.21
N ALA A 94 12.13 -17.06 -2.23
CA ALA A 94 12.94 -17.90 -3.12
C ALA A 94 12.89 -19.40 -2.76
N THR A 95 12.44 -19.74 -1.55
CA THR A 95 12.34 -21.14 -1.08
C THR A 95 10.96 -21.75 -1.26
N LEU A 96 9.97 -20.94 -1.66
CA LEU A 96 8.59 -21.38 -1.78
C LEU A 96 8.34 -22.11 -3.09
N ASP A 97 7.58 -23.18 -3.01
CA ASP A 97 6.92 -23.79 -4.16
C ASP A 97 5.62 -23.03 -4.52
N ALA A 98 4.94 -23.48 -5.56
CA ALA A 98 3.69 -22.84 -6.02
C ALA A 98 2.60 -22.85 -4.94
N VAL A 99 2.54 -23.88 -4.08
CA VAL A 99 1.55 -23.99 -3.00
C VAL A 99 1.86 -22.98 -1.88
N GLY A 100 3.12 -22.90 -1.48
CA GLY A 100 3.58 -21.93 -0.49
C GLY A 100 3.37 -20.48 -0.96
N MET A 101 3.67 -20.20 -2.23
CA MET A 101 3.43 -18.87 -2.82
C MET A 101 1.94 -18.55 -2.86
N ALA A 102 1.08 -19.45 -3.31
CA ALA A 102 -0.36 -19.25 -3.34
C ALA A 102 -0.95 -19.01 -1.94
N ARG A 103 -0.37 -19.64 -0.89
CA ARG A 103 -0.75 -19.39 0.50
C ARG A 103 -0.45 -17.95 0.92
N LEU A 104 0.77 -17.45 0.66
CA LEU A 104 1.12 -16.06 0.98
C LEU A 104 0.28 -15.06 0.19
N GLN A 105 -0.02 -15.34 -1.08
CA GLN A 105 -0.80 -14.47 -1.96
C GLN A 105 -2.24 -14.22 -1.49
N ARG A 106 -2.76 -15.02 -0.56
CA ARG A 106 -4.07 -14.77 0.07
C ARG A 106 -4.07 -13.57 1.02
N HIS A 107 -2.89 -13.15 1.50
CA HIS A 107 -2.73 -12.13 2.52
C HIS A 107 -2.21 -10.79 2.00
N TRP A 108 -1.90 -10.70 0.69
CA TRP A 108 -1.50 -9.44 0.09
C TRP A 108 -2.16 -9.20 -1.26
N ALA A 109 -2.28 -7.92 -1.62
CA ALA A 109 -2.83 -7.52 -2.91
C ALA A 109 -2.09 -6.31 -3.48
N VAL A 110 -2.12 -6.18 -4.82
CA VAL A 110 -1.46 -5.10 -5.55
C VAL A 110 -2.48 -4.32 -6.38
N VAL A 111 -2.40 -2.99 -6.26
CA VAL A 111 -3.09 -2.04 -7.15
C VAL A 111 -2.05 -1.45 -8.08
N PHE A 112 -2.01 -1.91 -9.32
CA PHE A 112 -1.06 -1.46 -10.34
C PHE A 112 -1.43 -0.08 -10.91
N GLN A 113 -0.46 0.63 -11.44
CA GLN A 113 -0.64 1.91 -12.11
C GLN A 113 -1.71 1.83 -13.21
N GLY A 114 -1.66 0.83 -14.08
CA GLY A 114 -2.62 0.58 -15.15
C GLY A 114 -3.87 -0.19 -14.70
N ASN A 115 -4.19 -0.26 -13.40
CA ASN A 115 -5.31 -0.97 -12.79
C ASN A 115 -5.31 -2.49 -13.00
N ALA A 116 -4.73 -3.01 -14.06
CA ALA A 116 -4.69 -4.42 -14.45
C ALA A 116 -6.07 -5.10 -14.43
N LEU A 117 -7.14 -4.37 -14.80
CA LEU A 117 -8.48 -4.89 -14.92
C LEU A 117 -8.65 -5.64 -16.24
N LEU A 118 -9.47 -6.69 -16.23
CA LEU A 118 -9.81 -7.45 -17.41
C LEU A 118 -10.82 -6.66 -18.25
N LEU A 119 -10.34 -6.13 -19.36
CA LEU A 119 -11.16 -5.40 -20.33
C LEU A 119 -12.23 -6.32 -20.94
N GLY A 120 -13.38 -5.74 -21.31
CA GLY A 120 -14.51 -6.52 -21.82
C GLY A 120 -15.24 -7.36 -20.79
N GLN A 121 -14.77 -7.40 -19.53
CA GLN A 121 -15.46 -8.03 -18.40
C GLN A 121 -16.12 -6.96 -17.54
N THR A 122 -17.13 -7.40 -16.75
CA THR A 122 -17.82 -6.51 -15.82
C THR A 122 -16.98 -6.18 -14.58
N VAL A 123 -17.39 -5.14 -13.85
CA VAL A 123 -16.87 -4.81 -12.51
C VAL A 123 -17.01 -6.02 -11.59
N GLY A 124 -18.21 -6.60 -11.54
CA GLY A 124 -18.49 -7.80 -10.74
C GLY A 124 -17.56 -8.95 -11.07
N TYR A 125 -17.33 -9.24 -12.36
CA TYR A 125 -16.40 -10.31 -12.77
C TYR A 125 -14.97 -10.04 -12.27
N ASN A 126 -14.48 -8.80 -12.45
CA ASN A 126 -13.13 -8.42 -12.01
C ASN A 126 -12.91 -8.59 -10.49
N ILE A 127 -13.93 -8.26 -9.70
CA ILE A 127 -13.87 -8.41 -8.23
C ILE A 127 -14.03 -9.88 -7.81
N ALA A 128 -14.89 -10.64 -8.49
CA ALA A 128 -15.12 -12.06 -8.19
C ALA A 128 -13.92 -12.95 -8.48
N LEU A 129 -13.13 -12.60 -9.50
CA LEU A 129 -12.04 -13.45 -10.00
C LEU A 129 -11.07 -13.90 -8.89
N PRO A 130 -10.44 -13.01 -8.09
CA PRO A 130 -9.54 -13.45 -7.03
C PRO A 130 -10.26 -14.22 -5.91
N LEU A 131 -11.52 -13.94 -5.64
CA LEU A 131 -12.31 -14.68 -4.66
C LEU A 131 -12.58 -16.12 -5.10
N ARG A 132 -12.82 -16.32 -6.39
CA ARG A 132 -13.05 -17.64 -6.99
C ARG A 132 -11.74 -18.43 -7.13
N GLU A 133 -10.71 -17.82 -7.72
CA GLU A 133 -9.47 -18.51 -8.08
C GLU A 133 -8.49 -18.67 -6.91
N VAL A 134 -8.45 -17.69 -5.98
CA VAL A 134 -7.48 -17.70 -4.87
C VAL A 134 -8.10 -18.24 -3.58
N GLN A 135 -9.35 -17.85 -3.28
CA GLN A 135 -10.01 -18.26 -2.05
C GLN A 135 -10.98 -19.45 -2.25
N GLY A 136 -11.39 -19.76 -3.48
CA GLY A 136 -12.30 -20.89 -3.78
C GLY A 136 -13.70 -20.72 -3.18
N LEU A 137 -14.18 -19.47 -3.04
CA LEU A 137 -15.48 -19.17 -2.42
C LEU A 137 -16.64 -19.55 -3.34
N ASP A 138 -17.79 -19.87 -2.74
CA ASP A 138 -19.04 -20.05 -3.46
C ASP A 138 -19.64 -18.73 -3.97
N GLU A 139 -20.49 -18.79 -5.00
CA GLU A 139 -21.02 -17.60 -5.67
C GLU A 139 -21.89 -16.72 -4.75
N SER A 140 -22.55 -17.27 -3.74
CA SER A 140 -23.36 -16.48 -2.81
C SER A 140 -22.49 -15.63 -1.88
N THR A 141 -21.39 -16.19 -1.42
CA THR A 141 -20.36 -15.50 -0.63
C THR A 141 -19.64 -14.45 -1.47
N ILE A 142 -19.28 -14.78 -2.72
CA ILE A 142 -18.67 -13.85 -3.67
C ILE A 142 -19.58 -12.64 -3.88
N HIS A 143 -20.86 -12.87 -4.16
CA HIS A 143 -21.82 -11.78 -4.37
C HIS A 143 -21.92 -10.84 -3.15
N SER A 144 -21.97 -11.39 -1.95
CA SER A 144 -22.00 -10.60 -0.72
C SER A 144 -20.75 -9.74 -0.56
N LYS A 145 -19.57 -10.31 -0.82
CA LYS A 145 -18.29 -9.58 -0.77
C LYS A 145 -18.18 -8.51 -1.86
N GLN A 146 -18.70 -8.77 -3.07
CA GLN A 146 -18.74 -7.75 -4.12
C GLN A 146 -19.52 -6.51 -3.67
N TYR A 147 -20.70 -6.70 -3.08
CA TYR A 147 -21.51 -5.60 -2.56
C TYR A 147 -20.80 -4.81 -1.46
N GLU A 148 -20.12 -5.51 -0.56
CA GLU A 148 -19.34 -4.90 0.53
C GLU A 148 -18.21 -4.01 -0.03
N VAL A 149 -17.32 -4.57 -0.83
CA VAL A 149 -16.12 -3.84 -1.30
C VAL A 149 -16.44 -2.74 -2.30
N VAL A 150 -17.51 -2.88 -3.10
CA VAL A 150 -17.95 -1.84 -4.03
C VAL A 150 -18.44 -0.61 -3.26
N ARG A 151 -19.22 -0.81 -2.17
CA ARG A 151 -19.61 0.29 -1.28
C ARG A 151 -18.42 0.91 -0.55
N GLU A 152 -17.46 0.08 -0.14
CA GLU A 152 -16.26 0.54 0.56
C GLU A 152 -15.44 1.53 -0.28
N VAL A 153 -15.41 1.35 -1.60
CA VAL A 153 -14.73 2.27 -2.53
C VAL A 153 -15.65 3.37 -3.07
N ALA A 154 -16.80 3.61 -2.43
CA ALA A 154 -17.78 4.61 -2.82
C ALA A 154 -18.29 4.47 -4.27
N LEU A 155 -18.58 3.25 -4.67
CA LEU A 155 -19.37 2.89 -5.86
C LEU A 155 -20.73 2.31 -5.45
N ASP A 156 -21.69 2.29 -6.38
CA ASP A 156 -23.03 1.77 -6.17
C ASP A 156 -23.13 0.32 -6.71
N PRO A 157 -23.21 -0.71 -5.84
CA PRO A 157 -23.22 -2.09 -6.30
C PRO A 157 -24.42 -2.41 -7.20
N ASP A 158 -25.59 -1.76 -6.97
CA ASP A 158 -26.80 -2.04 -7.75
C ASP A 158 -26.73 -1.48 -9.18
N LYS A 159 -25.81 -0.53 -9.44
CA LYS A 159 -25.61 0.09 -10.75
C LYS A 159 -24.30 -0.29 -11.41
N ASP A 160 -23.23 -0.41 -10.61
CA ASP A 160 -21.87 -0.43 -11.15
C ASP A 160 -21.34 -1.86 -11.36
N LEU A 161 -21.88 -2.87 -10.67
CA LEU A 161 -21.40 -4.26 -10.79
C LEU A 161 -21.53 -4.83 -12.21
N ASP A 162 -22.60 -4.45 -12.93
CA ASP A 162 -22.88 -4.93 -14.28
C ASP A 162 -22.20 -4.10 -15.38
N LEU A 163 -21.61 -2.95 -15.05
CA LEU A 163 -20.86 -2.15 -16.02
C LEU A 163 -19.60 -2.89 -16.47
N THR A 164 -19.29 -2.82 -17.75
CA THR A 164 -18.00 -3.28 -18.26
C THR A 164 -16.92 -2.25 -17.97
N ILE A 165 -15.67 -2.70 -17.87
CA ILE A 165 -14.53 -1.82 -17.55
C ILE A 165 -14.41 -0.66 -18.56
N ASP A 166 -14.76 -0.89 -19.82
CA ASP A 166 -14.71 0.12 -20.89
C ASP A 166 -15.75 1.24 -20.71
N GLN A 167 -16.75 1.07 -19.87
CA GLN A 167 -17.77 2.07 -19.56
C GLN A 167 -17.38 2.97 -18.37
N LEU A 168 -16.28 2.66 -17.68
CA LEU A 168 -15.86 3.36 -16.47
C LEU A 168 -15.02 4.60 -16.78
N SER A 169 -15.17 5.64 -15.96
CA SER A 169 -14.18 6.72 -15.89
C SER A 169 -12.86 6.20 -15.29
N GLY A 170 -11.75 6.90 -15.51
CA GLY A 170 -10.44 6.53 -14.92
C GLY A 170 -10.50 6.40 -13.39
N GLY A 171 -11.21 7.30 -12.71
CA GLY A 171 -11.42 7.25 -11.26
C GLY A 171 -12.25 6.04 -10.81
N MET A 172 -13.33 5.71 -11.53
CA MET A 172 -14.11 4.50 -11.25
C MET A 172 -13.27 3.24 -11.45
N ALA A 173 -12.51 3.16 -12.56
CA ALA A 173 -11.62 2.03 -12.81
C ALA A 173 -10.57 1.85 -11.70
N LYS A 174 -10.01 2.96 -11.16
CA LYS A 174 -9.10 2.91 -10.02
C LYS A 174 -9.80 2.39 -8.75
N ARG A 175 -11.01 2.85 -8.47
CA ARG A 175 -11.83 2.35 -7.35
C ARG A 175 -12.13 0.86 -7.48
N VAL A 176 -12.47 0.39 -8.68
CA VAL A 176 -12.68 -1.04 -8.95
C VAL A 176 -11.40 -1.86 -8.74
N ALA A 177 -10.24 -1.34 -9.15
CA ALA A 177 -8.96 -2.01 -8.89
C ALA A 177 -8.65 -2.12 -7.38
N ILE A 178 -8.97 -1.08 -6.60
CA ILE A 178 -8.87 -1.11 -5.14
C ILE A 178 -9.91 -2.08 -4.54
N ALA A 179 -11.15 -2.07 -4.99
CA ALA A 179 -12.20 -3.00 -4.54
C ALA A 179 -11.80 -4.46 -4.78
N ARG A 180 -11.24 -4.77 -5.96
CA ARG A 180 -10.72 -6.10 -6.27
C ARG A 180 -9.60 -6.52 -5.32
N ALA A 181 -8.71 -5.61 -4.98
CA ALA A 181 -7.66 -5.87 -4.01
C ALA A 181 -8.21 -6.11 -2.61
N LEU A 182 -9.18 -5.30 -2.17
CA LEU A 182 -9.84 -5.41 -0.86
C LEU A 182 -10.69 -6.66 -0.71
N ALA A 183 -11.20 -7.22 -1.81
CA ALA A 183 -12.03 -8.43 -1.78
C ALA A 183 -11.31 -9.62 -1.13
N LEU A 184 -9.99 -9.71 -1.24
CA LEU A 184 -9.16 -10.72 -0.57
C LEU A 184 -8.98 -10.46 0.94
N ASP A 185 -9.43 -9.31 1.45
CA ASP A 185 -9.17 -8.83 2.83
C ASP A 185 -7.69 -8.88 3.23
N PRO A 186 -6.80 -8.27 2.43
CA PRO A 186 -5.36 -8.44 2.58
C PRO A 186 -4.82 -7.71 3.82
N ILE A 187 -3.75 -8.26 4.41
CA ILE A 187 -2.98 -7.64 5.48
C ILE A 187 -1.96 -6.65 4.89
N LEU A 188 -1.37 -7.00 3.72
CA LEU A 188 -0.42 -6.17 3.00
C LEU A 188 -1.02 -5.66 1.69
N LEU A 189 -1.12 -4.33 1.55
CA LEU A 189 -1.56 -3.66 0.34
C LEU A 189 -0.41 -2.90 -0.31
N LEU A 190 -0.18 -3.17 -1.59
CA LEU A 190 0.84 -2.50 -2.38
C LEU A 190 0.15 -1.65 -3.46
N TYR A 191 0.55 -0.39 -3.57
CA TYR A 191 0.01 0.56 -4.53
C TYR A 191 1.15 1.08 -5.42
N ASP A 192 1.05 0.83 -6.71
CA ASP A 192 2.02 1.33 -7.70
C ASP A 192 1.40 2.51 -8.44
N GLU A 193 1.87 3.72 -8.14
CA GLU A 193 1.44 4.99 -8.72
C GLU A 193 -0.10 5.15 -8.79
N PRO A 194 -0.81 5.07 -7.65
CA PRO A 194 -2.27 4.93 -7.64
C PRO A 194 -3.04 6.16 -8.13
N THR A 195 -2.42 7.35 -8.16
CA THR A 195 -3.05 8.61 -8.59
C THR A 195 -2.60 9.10 -9.96
N THR A 196 -1.61 8.43 -10.57
CA THR A 196 -1.07 8.84 -11.87
C THR A 196 -2.14 8.79 -12.96
N GLY A 197 -2.27 9.90 -13.71
CA GLY A 197 -3.21 10.03 -14.82
C GLY A 197 -4.64 10.37 -14.42
N LEU A 198 -4.90 10.61 -13.13
CA LEU A 198 -6.18 11.09 -12.63
C LEU A 198 -6.20 12.62 -12.58
N ASP A 199 -7.41 13.20 -12.71
CA ASP A 199 -7.59 14.61 -12.42
C ASP A 199 -7.40 14.88 -10.91
N PRO A 200 -7.09 16.14 -10.53
CA PRO A 200 -6.79 16.51 -9.16
C PRO A 200 -7.85 16.09 -8.13
N GLN A 201 -9.10 16.33 -8.43
CA GLN A 201 -10.18 16.06 -7.50
C GLN A 201 -10.39 14.56 -7.27
N ILE A 202 -10.25 13.76 -8.32
CA ILE A 202 -10.35 12.30 -8.23
C ILE A 202 -9.14 11.72 -7.50
N ALA A 203 -7.94 12.25 -7.78
CA ALA A 203 -6.74 11.80 -7.07
C ALA A 203 -6.82 12.06 -5.56
N ASP A 204 -7.34 13.22 -5.15
CA ASP A 204 -7.64 13.52 -3.74
C ASP A 204 -8.55 12.46 -3.10
N GLN A 205 -9.63 12.10 -3.79
CA GLN A 205 -10.55 11.07 -3.32
C GLN A 205 -9.90 9.68 -3.22
N ILE A 206 -8.99 9.33 -4.15
CA ILE A 206 -8.25 8.06 -4.10
C ILE A 206 -7.25 8.07 -2.94
N GLN A 207 -6.58 9.19 -2.67
CA GLN A 207 -5.69 9.32 -1.52
C GLN A 207 -6.47 9.16 -0.20
N ASP A 208 -7.63 9.81 -0.06
CA ASP A 208 -8.50 9.65 1.12
C ASP A 208 -8.97 8.20 1.29
N LEU A 209 -9.33 7.54 0.19
CA LEU A 209 -9.71 6.13 0.19
C LEU A 209 -8.54 5.24 0.68
N ILE A 210 -7.33 5.44 0.16
CA ILE A 210 -6.13 4.69 0.59
C ILE A 210 -5.88 4.90 2.09
N GLY A 211 -5.94 6.13 2.57
CA GLY A 211 -5.80 6.46 4.00
C GLY A 211 -6.85 5.76 4.86
N SER A 212 -8.12 5.80 4.44
CA SER A 212 -9.22 5.14 5.16
C SER A 212 -9.09 3.62 5.18
N VAL A 213 -8.67 3.00 4.08
CA VAL A 213 -8.41 1.56 3.98
C VAL A 213 -7.26 1.13 4.91
N HIS A 214 -6.18 1.92 4.94
CA HIS A 214 -5.04 1.64 5.81
C HIS A 214 -5.43 1.64 7.30
N GLN A 215 -6.28 2.57 7.72
CA GLN A 215 -6.71 2.71 9.11
C GLN A 215 -7.64 1.59 9.60
N ARG A 216 -8.25 0.84 8.68
CA ARG A 216 -9.14 -0.28 9.02
C ARG A 216 -8.34 -1.55 9.25
N THR A 217 -8.78 -2.35 10.21
CA THR A 217 -8.27 -3.70 10.40
C THR A 217 -8.89 -4.66 9.37
N THR A 218 -8.24 -5.81 9.19
CA THR A 218 -8.83 -6.94 8.47
C THR A 218 -9.99 -7.54 9.26
N SER A 219 -10.77 -8.45 8.66
CA SER A 219 -11.82 -9.21 9.34
C SER A 219 -11.30 -10.03 10.53
N SER A 220 -10.02 -10.42 10.48
CA SER A 220 -9.32 -11.09 11.59
C SER A 220 -8.78 -10.13 12.66
N GLY A 221 -9.03 -8.82 12.54
CA GLY A 221 -8.58 -7.80 13.51
C GLY A 221 -7.12 -7.39 13.39
N LEU A 222 -6.41 -7.77 12.31
CA LEU A 222 -5.03 -7.39 12.08
C LEU A 222 -4.94 -6.00 11.45
N ALA A 223 -3.97 -5.19 11.86
CA ALA A 223 -3.67 -3.91 11.24
C ALA A 223 -3.15 -4.12 9.80
N ARG A 224 -3.63 -3.31 8.85
CA ARG A 224 -3.18 -3.35 7.46
C ARG A 224 -1.84 -2.63 7.30
N THR A 225 -0.95 -3.24 6.55
CA THR A 225 0.32 -2.65 6.13
C THR A 225 0.15 -2.11 4.71
N SER A 226 0.61 -0.89 4.44
CA SER A 226 0.49 -0.28 3.12
C SER A 226 1.87 0.14 2.58
N LEU A 227 2.19 -0.31 1.37
CA LEU A 227 3.38 0.10 0.64
C LEU A 227 2.95 0.89 -0.60
N LEU A 228 3.39 2.14 -0.69
CA LEU A 228 3.10 3.04 -1.80
C LEU A 228 4.35 3.23 -2.65
N ILE A 229 4.26 3.08 -3.97
CA ILE A 229 5.23 3.67 -4.88
C ILE A 229 4.56 4.93 -5.44
N THR A 230 5.18 6.08 -5.25
CA THR A 230 4.61 7.33 -5.74
C THR A 230 5.67 8.40 -5.94
N HIS A 231 5.39 9.32 -6.84
CA HIS A 231 6.08 10.59 -7.00
C HIS A 231 5.14 11.79 -6.69
N ASP A 232 3.94 11.52 -6.16
CA ASP A 232 2.92 12.52 -5.83
C ASP A 232 3.19 13.12 -4.45
N LYS A 233 3.62 14.41 -4.45
CA LYS A 233 3.93 15.14 -3.23
C LYS A 233 2.71 15.35 -2.32
N ASP A 234 1.54 15.54 -2.93
CA ASP A 234 0.30 15.76 -2.18
C ASP A 234 -0.13 14.49 -1.45
N MET A 235 0.08 13.32 -2.06
CA MET A 235 -0.13 12.03 -1.40
C MET A 235 0.79 11.85 -0.19
N LEU A 236 2.08 12.19 -0.32
CA LEU A 236 3.04 12.11 0.81
C LEU A 236 2.64 13.06 1.94
N TYR A 237 2.20 14.27 1.59
CA TYR A 237 1.74 15.26 2.57
C TYR A 237 0.47 14.82 3.30
N ARG A 238 -0.48 14.21 2.56
CA ARG A 238 -1.79 13.81 3.11
C ARG A 238 -1.72 12.58 4.00
N LEU A 239 -0.89 11.61 3.61
CA LEU A 239 -0.80 10.31 4.27
C LEU A 239 0.34 10.21 5.28
N GLU A 240 1.32 11.11 5.22
CA GLU A 240 2.51 11.17 6.09
C GLU A 240 3.19 9.80 6.33
N PRO A 241 3.45 9.00 5.27
CA PRO A 241 4.05 7.68 5.42
C PRO A 241 5.52 7.78 5.87
N ARG A 242 6.09 6.68 6.36
CA ARG A 242 7.55 6.53 6.42
C ARG A 242 8.09 6.51 5.00
N ILE A 243 9.10 7.33 4.72
CA ILE A 243 9.66 7.51 3.37
C ILE A 243 10.92 6.66 3.21
N ILE A 244 10.94 5.86 2.15
CA ILE A 244 12.11 5.13 1.67
C ILE A 244 12.51 5.73 0.33
N MET A 245 13.59 6.51 0.29
CA MET A 245 14.07 7.06 -0.97
C MET A 245 15.10 6.15 -1.60
N LEU A 246 14.82 5.72 -2.83
CA LEU A 246 15.76 5.00 -3.66
C LEU A 246 16.49 5.96 -4.60
N ASP A 247 17.80 5.83 -4.64
CA ASP A 247 18.65 6.47 -5.64
C ASP A 247 19.73 5.49 -6.12
N SER A 248 19.89 5.39 -7.43
CA SER A 248 20.91 4.53 -8.04
C SER A 248 20.95 3.10 -7.48
N GLY A 249 19.77 2.52 -7.23
CA GLY A 249 19.61 1.15 -6.73
C GLY A 249 19.88 0.96 -5.22
N ARG A 250 20.08 2.04 -4.46
CA ARG A 250 20.34 2.01 -3.01
C ARG A 250 19.30 2.80 -2.23
N ILE A 251 19.10 2.46 -0.97
CA ILE A 251 18.31 3.30 -0.05
C ILE A 251 19.19 4.46 0.37
N LEU A 252 18.81 5.66 -0.08
CA LEU A 252 19.47 6.91 0.28
C LEU A 252 18.90 7.52 1.55
N PHE A 253 17.61 7.30 1.81
CA PHE A 253 16.90 7.82 2.98
C PHE A 253 15.87 6.80 3.46
N ASP A 254 15.74 6.70 4.77
CA ASP A 254 14.74 5.94 5.49
C ASP A 254 14.33 6.72 6.74
N GLY A 255 13.09 7.21 6.80
CA GLY A 255 12.66 8.04 7.92
C GLY A 255 11.25 8.57 7.75
N THR A 256 10.82 9.43 8.69
CA THR A 256 9.48 10.03 8.68
C THR A 256 9.33 11.03 7.55
N TYR A 257 8.08 11.27 7.12
CA TYR A 257 7.75 12.33 6.15
C TYR A 257 8.30 13.69 6.59
N GLU A 258 8.20 14.01 7.87
CA GLU A 258 8.65 15.29 8.43
C GLU A 258 10.19 15.47 8.31
N THR A 259 10.97 14.42 8.62
CA THR A 259 12.42 14.43 8.42
C THR A 259 12.81 14.51 6.95
N PHE A 260 12.06 13.85 6.08
CA PHE A 260 12.28 13.90 4.64
C PHE A 260 12.04 15.31 4.07
N ARG A 261 10.89 15.90 4.43
CA ARG A 261 10.48 17.24 3.99
C ARG A 261 11.47 18.34 4.37
N HIS A 262 12.08 18.24 5.56
CA HIS A 262 13.02 19.24 6.08
C HIS A 262 14.50 18.83 5.91
N SER A 263 14.77 17.85 5.05
CA SER A 263 16.15 17.40 4.79
C SER A 263 16.97 18.48 4.09
N ASN A 264 18.16 18.75 4.61
CA ASN A 264 19.15 19.60 3.98
C ASN A 264 20.10 18.83 3.03
N SER A 265 19.78 17.56 2.74
CA SER A 265 20.57 16.76 1.80
C SER A 265 20.55 17.36 0.40
N PRO A 266 21.70 17.51 -0.27
CA PRO A 266 21.77 18.05 -1.62
C PRO A 266 21.09 17.17 -2.68
N VAL A 267 20.71 15.95 -2.34
CA VAL A 267 19.96 15.05 -3.20
C VAL A 267 18.46 15.05 -2.85
N ILE A 268 18.12 15.00 -1.56
CA ILE A 268 16.72 14.92 -1.11
C ILE A 268 15.99 16.23 -1.33
N GLN A 269 16.58 17.36 -0.96
CA GLN A 269 15.93 18.67 -1.07
C GLN A 269 15.52 18.99 -2.51
N PRO A 270 16.42 18.95 -3.52
CA PRO A 270 16.01 19.20 -4.90
C PRO A 270 14.98 18.20 -5.41
N TYR A 271 15.10 16.92 -5.04
CA TYR A 271 14.12 15.90 -5.40
C TYR A 271 12.73 16.25 -4.86
N PHE A 272 12.65 16.61 -3.57
CA PHE A 272 11.38 16.99 -2.94
C PHE A 272 10.80 18.28 -3.52
N GLU A 273 11.64 19.27 -3.84
CA GLU A 273 11.19 20.54 -4.46
C GLU A 273 10.63 20.31 -5.87
N LEU A 274 11.28 19.45 -6.65
CA LEU A 274 10.88 19.11 -8.03
C LEU A 274 9.74 18.08 -8.11
N MET A 275 9.37 17.42 -7.02
CA MET A 275 8.20 16.55 -7.00
C MET A 275 6.97 17.34 -7.44
N PRO A 276 6.21 16.83 -8.41
CA PRO A 276 5.01 17.51 -8.87
C PRO A 276 4.01 17.67 -7.73
N LYS A 277 3.49 18.86 -7.57
CA LYS A 277 2.23 19.09 -6.89
C LYS A 277 1.15 18.78 -7.93
N LEU A 278 0.59 17.59 -7.89
CA LEU A 278 -0.45 17.20 -8.84
C LEU A 278 -1.73 18.01 -8.61
N HIS A 279 -1.86 18.63 -7.41
CA HIS A 279 -3.03 19.35 -6.99
C HIS A 279 -2.62 20.62 -6.25
N GLN A 280 -2.64 21.77 -6.92
CA GLN A 280 -2.61 23.03 -6.21
C GLN A 280 -3.96 23.17 -5.47
N ARG A 281 -3.99 22.91 -4.16
CA ARG A 281 -5.01 23.55 -3.33
C ARG A 281 -4.82 25.05 -3.53
N LEU A 282 -5.83 25.72 -4.04
CA LEU A 282 -6.00 27.15 -3.84
C LEU A 282 -6.07 27.30 -2.32
N GLU A 283 -4.94 27.62 -1.69
CA GLU A 283 -4.92 28.10 -0.31
C GLU A 283 -5.94 29.22 -0.29
N GLY A 284 -7.00 29.04 0.49
CA GLY A 284 -8.17 29.88 0.47
C GLY A 284 -7.77 31.34 0.50
N SER A 285 -8.13 32.07 -0.53
CA SER A 285 -8.36 33.49 -0.42
C SER A 285 -9.44 33.69 0.64
N VAL A 286 -9.00 33.86 1.90
CA VAL A 286 -9.80 34.53 2.90
C VAL A 286 -9.96 35.92 2.35
N ASP A 287 -11.11 36.16 1.76
CA ASP A 287 -11.50 37.48 1.27
C ASP A 287 -11.54 38.44 2.49
N PRO A 288 -10.63 39.43 2.60
CA PRO A 288 -10.64 40.38 3.71
C PRO A 288 -11.81 41.39 3.64
N ALA A 289 -12.69 41.26 2.66
CA ALA A 289 -13.78 42.23 2.42
C ALA A 289 -15.09 41.91 3.16
N ALA A 290 -15.19 40.79 3.91
CA ALA A 290 -16.44 40.47 4.64
C ALA A 290 -16.54 41.08 6.06
N GLN A 291 -15.65 42.00 6.48
CA GLN A 291 -15.66 42.64 7.78
C GLN A 291 -15.88 44.16 7.75
N GLN A 292 -16.64 44.67 6.80
CA GLN A 292 -17.13 46.07 6.91
C GLN A 292 -18.57 46.15 6.41
N ALA A 293 -19.51 45.86 7.29
CA ALA A 293 -20.86 46.38 7.21
C ALA A 293 -21.01 47.41 8.34
N PRO A 294 -21.28 48.71 8.03
CA PRO A 294 -21.55 49.69 9.06
C PRO A 294 -22.99 49.57 9.54
N SER A 295 -23.11 49.91 10.81
CA SER A 295 -24.31 50.14 11.67
C SER A 295 -25.56 50.71 11.01
#